data_6e2c05cbf213c57d09d2b884fb9aa0d8
#
_entry.id   6e2c05cbf213c57d09d2b884fb9aa0d8
#
_cell.length_a   1.000
_cell.length_b   1.000
_cell.length_c   1.000
_cell.angle_alpha   90.00
_cell.angle_beta   90.00
_cell.angle_gamma   90.00
#
_symmetry.space_group_name_H-M   'P 1'
#
loop_
_entity.id
_entity.type
_entity.pdbx_description
1 polymer ?
#
loop_
_entity_poly.entity_id
_entity_poly.type
_entity_poly.pdbx_seq_one_letter_code
_entity_poly.pdbx_strand_id
1 'polypeptide(L)'
;MSESPAGRDAPNRSAAELPLTTGALARRLGVAPTTLRSWEQRYGIGPAVRAEGRHRRWTPRDVALLAEMCRLTSSGVPPAEAAQAALEAAGAHAERPARTPGRSRAAGTLPLGDVRQECRGLARAAVRLDSPAVERRLADAVDQYGVVVAWQEVMVPTLHAVGRKWASSGDRYVEVEHLLSWQVSTALRRHTPVSGRHADAPPVVLACVPGEQHTLPIEALNAALGELALPTRMFGAAVPAEALTAAVRRLGPAAVVLWAQARSTASPPLARQVADIRWGVKGARRQPSVVLAGPGWSGTSARGALRPTTLTDAVDLLSAPYEASAT
;
A
#
# COMPACT_ATOMS: atom_id res chain seq x y z
N MET A 1 64.51 -32.80 -4.96
CA MET A 1 64.60 -31.34 -5.16
C MET A 1 63.54 -30.95 -6.15
N SER A 2 62.51 -30.29 -5.65
CA SER A 2 61.81 -29.15 -6.18
C SER A 2 60.47 -29.02 -5.45
N GLU A 3 60.38 -27.95 -4.72
CA GLU A 3 59.27 -27.55 -3.92
C GLU A 3 58.14 -27.05 -4.81
N SER A 4 56.88 -27.35 -4.39
CA SER A 4 55.65 -26.76 -4.91
C SER A 4 55.15 -25.74 -3.90
N PRO A 5 54.86 -24.50 -4.27
CA PRO A 5 54.28 -23.55 -3.33
C PRO A 5 52.74 -23.62 -3.32
N ALA A 6 52.24 -23.60 -2.11
CA ALA A 6 50.82 -23.56 -1.77
C ALA A 6 50.05 -22.38 -2.40
N GLY A 7 48.97 -22.67 -3.11
CA GLY A 7 47.97 -21.71 -3.52
C GLY A 7 47.10 -21.31 -2.31
N ARG A 8 47.09 -20.00 -2.01
CA ARG A 8 46.21 -19.40 -1.01
C ARG A 8 44.79 -19.21 -1.63
N ASP A 9 43.86 -19.99 -1.15
CA ASP A 9 42.45 -19.72 -1.36
C ASP A 9 42.06 -18.40 -0.66
N ALA A 10 41.77 -17.37 -1.45
CA ALA A 10 41.15 -16.16 -0.98
C ALA A 10 39.63 -16.40 -0.90
N PRO A 11 38.95 -16.10 0.23
CA PRO A 11 37.52 -16.32 0.34
C PRO A 11 36.75 -15.40 -0.64
N ASN A 12 35.93 -16.00 -1.46
CA ASN A 12 34.99 -15.37 -2.39
C ASN A 12 34.03 -14.49 -1.61
N ARG A 13 34.30 -13.18 -1.52
CA ARG A 13 33.36 -12.21 -0.96
C ARG A 13 32.20 -12.05 -1.94
N SER A 14 31.03 -12.49 -1.53
CA SER A 14 29.78 -12.33 -2.27
C SER A 14 29.60 -10.86 -2.72
N ALA A 15 29.22 -10.64 -3.98
CA ALA A 15 28.99 -9.32 -4.57
C ALA A 15 27.91 -8.50 -3.83
N ALA A 16 27.18 -9.10 -2.88
CA ALA A 16 26.17 -8.47 -2.03
C ALA A 16 26.75 -7.64 -0.87
N GLU A 17 28.05 -7.80 -0.54
CA GLU A 17 28.70 -7.18 0.63
C GLU A 17 29.54 -5.94 0.31
N LEU A 18 29.67 -5.56 -0.97
CA LEU A 18 30.49 -4.41 -1.36
C LEU A 18 29.74 -3.09 -1.17
N PRO A 19 30.36 -2.06 -0.53
CA PRO A 19 29.73 -0.75 -0.36
C PRO A 19 29.42 -0.09 -1.70
N LEU A 20 28.19 0.41 -1.84
CA LEU A 20 27.67 1.03 -3.06
C LEU A 20 28.10 2.51 -3.16
N THR A 21 28.26 3.01 -4.40
CA THR A 21 28.36 4.46 -4.66
C THR A 21 26.98 5.11 -4.55
N THR A 22 26.92 6.43 -4.28
CA THR A 22 25.63 7.16 -4.21
C THR A 22 24.80 7.01 -5.49
N GLY A 23 25.43 7.03 -6.66
CA GLY A 23 24.72 6.82 -7.93
C GLY A 23 24.20 5.40 -8.12
N ALA A 24 24.94 4.38 -7.67
CA ALA A 24 24.49 2.99 -7.71
C ALA A 24 23.33 2.76 -6.73
N LEU A 25 23.42 3.33 -5.52
CA LEU A 25 22.36 3.25 -4.53
C LEU A 25 21.10 3.97 -4.98
N ALA A 26 21.22 5.17 -5.52
CA ALA A 26 20.09 5.94 -6.06
C ALA A 26 19.34 5.15 -7.15
N ARG A 27 20.07 4.53 -8.09
CA ARG A 27 19.49 3.64 -9.10
C ARG A 27 18.81 2.41 -8.49
N ARG A 28 19.43 1.81 -7.47
CA ARG A 28 18.87 0.63 -6.79
C ARG A 28 17.58 0.93 -6.05
N LEU A 29 17.50 2.11 -5.43
CA LEU A 29 16.33 2.55 -4.64
C LEU A 29 15.27 3.29 -5.50
N GLY A 30 15.57 3.58 -6.77
CA GLY A 30 14.65 4.29 -7.65
C GLY A 30 14.45 5.76 -7.28
N VAL A 31 15.44 6.40 -6.60
CA VAL A 31 15.40 7.80 -6.20
C VAL A 31 16.52 8.61 -6.87
N ALA A 32 16.35 9.93 -6.99
CA ALA A 32 17.41 10.78 -7.51
C ALA A 32 18.60 10.87 -6.52
N PRO A 33 19.85 10.95 -7.00
CA PRO A 33 21.01 11.17 -6.12
C PRO A 33 20.90 12.42 -5.25
N THR A 34 20.20 13.46 -5.73
CA THR A 34 19.88 14.68 -5.00
C THR A 34 18.92 14.42 -3.83
N THR A 35 17.99 13.50 -3.97
CA THR A 35 17.08 13.07 -2.90
C THR A 35 17.86 12.44 -1.75
N LEU A 36 18.81 11.53 -2.04
CA LEU A 36 19.67 10.93 -1.01
C LEU A 36 20.50 11.98 -0.26
N ARG A 37 21.03 13.00 -0.96
CA ARG A 37 21.75 14.11 -0.33
C ARG A 37 20.84 14.97 0.54
N SER A 38 19.62 15.26 0.08
CA SER A 38 18.63 16.00 0.85
C SER A 38 18.21 15.26 2.13
N TRP A 39 18.06 13.93 2.06
CA TRP A 39 17.74 13.09 3.21
C TRP A 39 18.91 13.01 4.21
N GLU A 40 20.14 12.89 3.72
CA GLU A 40 21.34 13.01 4.56
C GLU A 40 21.36 14.35 5.32
N GLN A 41 21.11 15.44 4.61
CA GLN A 41 21.19 16.79 5.15
C GLN A 41 20.06 17.13 6.12
N ARG A 42 18.83 16.66 5.84
CA ARG A 42 17.63 16.99 6.63
C ARG A 42 17.36 16.01 7.77
N TYR A 43 17.70 14.75 7.60
CA TYR A 43 17.32 13.68 8.52
C TYR A 43 18.52 12.89 9.09
N GLY A 44 19.76 13.29 8.72
CA GLY A 44 20.96 12.63 9.22
C GLY A 44 21.19 11.23 8.67
N ILE A 45 20.41 10.78 7.68
CA ILE A 45 20.54 9.46 7.07
C ILE A 45 21.63 9.54 6.00
N GLY A 46 22.87 9.34 6.40
CA GLY A 46 24.05 9.40 5.55
C GLY A 46 24.93 8.14 5.69
N PRO A 47 25.94 7.97 4.82
CA PRO A 47 26.84 6.83 4.91
C PRO A 47 27.62 6.87 6.23
N ALA A 48 27.64 5.73 6.92
CA ALA A 48 28.30 5.60 8.23
C ALA A 48 29.81 5.85 8.18
N VAL A 49 30.44 5.64 7.01
CA VAL A 49 31.88 5.86 6.81
C VAL A 49 32.12 7.06 5.89
N ARG A 50 32.64 8.15 6.44
CA ARG A 50 33.12 9.31 5.69
C ARG A 50 34.64 9.24 5.61
N ALA A 51 35.19 8.97 4.42
CA ALA A 51 36.61 9.14 4.16
C ALA A 51 36.82 10.49 3.46
N GLU A 52 37.63 11.35 4.03
CA GLU A 52 38.00 12.65 3.45
C GLU A 52 38.61 12.42 2.06
N GLY A 53 38.09 13.15 1.05
CA GLY A 53 38.61 13.13 -0.32
C GLY A 53 38.21 11.94 -1.19
N ARG A 54 37.41 10.98 -0.74
CA ARG A 54 36.95 9.81 -1.53
C ARG A 54 35.46 9.81 -1.75
N HIS A 55 35.00 9.16 -2.86
CA HIS A 55 33.58 8.98 -3.16
C HIS A 55 32.87 8.26 -2.01
N ARG A 56 31.70 8.81 -1.63
CA ARG A 56 30.83 8.24 -0.58
C ARG A 56 30.51 6.79 -0.85
N ARG A 57 30.68 5.93 0.14
CA ARG A 57 30.41 4.49 0.09
C ARG A 57 29.33 4.15 1.10
N TRP A 58 28.25 3.51 0.61
CA TRP A 58 27.10 3.10 1.39
C TRP A 58 27.24 1.63 1.79
N THR A 59 27.20 1.36 3.10
CA THR A 59 27.27 -0.01 3.63
C THR A 59 25.95 -0.75 3.41
N PRO A 60 25.90 -2.09 3.51
CA PRO A 60 24.66 -2.86 3.48
C PRO A 60 23.61 -2.39 4.49
N ARG A 61 24.05 -1.94 5.68
CA ARG A 61 23.19 -1.38 6.71
C ARG A 61 22.57 -0.05 6.29
N ASP A 62 23.35 0.84 5.69
CA ASP A 62 22.85 2.12 5.16
C ASP A 62 21.84 1.88 4.03
N VAL A 63 22.11 0.86 3.19
CA VAL A 63 21.21 0.45 2.10
C VAL A 63 19.87 -0.05 2.64
N ALA A 64 19.89 -0.88 3.69
CA ALA A 64 18.68 -1.41 4.32
C ALA A 64 17.84 -0.29 4.96
N LEU A 65 18.47 0.64 5.66
CA LEU A 65 17.83 1.80 6.28
C LEU A 65 17.16 2.70 5.24
N LEU A 66 17.86 3.02 4.14
CA LEU A 66 17.30 3.82 3.06
C LEU A 66 16.22 3.08 2.26
N ALA A 67 16.32 1.76 2.12
CA ALA A 67 15.27 0.95 1.51
C ALA A 67 13.97 1.00 2.34
N GLU A 68 14.09 0.92 3.68
CA GLU A 68 12.96 1.06 4.58
C GLU A 68 12.35 2.47 4.53
N MET A 69 13.18 3.52 4.52
CA MET A 69 12.71 4.88 4.33
C MET A 69 11.98 5.06 3.00
N CYS A 70 12.51 4.48 1.89
CA CYS A 70 11.84 4.50 0.59
C CYS A 70 10.50 3.76 0.64
N ARG A 71 10.43 2.61 1.31
CA ARG A 71 9.20 1.85 1.50
C ARG A 71 8.14 2.67 2.23
N LEU A 72 8.51 3.28 3.35
CA LEU A 72 7.61 4.10 4.15
C LEU A 72 7.15 5.36 3.41
N THR A 73 8.06 6.06 2.72
CA THR A 73 7.67 7.22 1.90
C THR A 73 6.79 6.83 0.72
N SER A 74 7.02 5.67 0.12
CA SER A 74 6.18 5.12 -0.96
C SER A 74 4.79 4.72 -0.45
N SER A 75 4.65 4.36 0.82
CA SER A 75 3.35 4.11 1.46
C SER A 75 2.67 5.39 1.98
N GLY A 76 3.22 6.57 1.66
CA GLY A 76 2.62 7.87 2.00
C GLY A 76 3.04 8.43 3.36
N VAL A 77 3.97 7.79 4.07
CA VAL A 77 4.53 8.33 5.32
C VAL A 77 5.37 9.57 5.00
N PRO A 78 5.18 10.71 5.68
CA PRO A 78 5.99 11.90 5.48
C PRO A 78 7.48 11.59 5.64
N PRO A 79 8.38 12.18 4.82
CA PRO A 79 9.79 11.83 4.82
C PRO A 79 10.49 11.96 6.19
N ALA A 80 10.07 12.91 7.04
CA ALA A 80 10.61 13.06 8.39
C ALA A 80 10.22 11.89 9.31
N GLU A 81 8.95 11.48 9.28
CA GLU A 81 8.45 10.35 10.06
C GLU A 81 9.00 9.01 9.52
N ALA A 82 9.11 8.88 8.20
CA ALA A 82 9.71 7.71 7.56
C ALA A 82 11.20 7.55 7.93
N ALA A 83 11.93 8.67 8.01
CA ALA A 83 13.32 8.68 8.44
C ALA A 83 13.48 8.24 9.89
N GLN A 84 12.63 8.74 10.80
CA GLN A 84 12.65 8.38 12.21
C GLN A 84 12.29 6.91 12.41
N ALA A 85 11.22 6.41 11.78
CA ALA A 85 10.82 5.01 11.87
C ALA A 85 11.88 4.06 11.30
N ALA A 86 12.55 4.44 10.21
CA ALA A 86 13.64 3.65 9.63
C ALA A 86 14.85 3.57 10.57
N LEU A 87 15.19 4.66 11.26
CA LEU A 87 16.28 4.71 12.25
C LEU A 87 15.95 3.85 13.47
N GLU A 88 14.73 3.91 13.98
CA GLU A 88 14.25 3.08 15.11
C GLU A 88 14.29 1.60 14.77
N ALA A 89 13.82 1.22 13.57
CA ALA A 89 13.88 -0.15 13.09
C ALA A 89 15.32 -0.66 12.95
N ALA A 90 16.25 0.17 12.46
CA ALA A 90 17.67 -0.16 12.36
C ALA A 90 18.36 -0.29 13.73
N GLY A 91 17.93 0.49 14.74
CA GLY A 91 18.37 0.41 16.12
C GLY A 91 17.89 -0.87 16.80
N ALA A 92 16.63 -1.23 16.64
CA ALA A 92 16.03 -2.44 17.19
C ALA A 92 16.64 -3.74 16.65
N HIS A 93 17.19 -3.72 15.42
CA HIS A 93 17.90 -4.86 14.82
C HIS A 93 19.31 -5.07 15.38
N ALA A 94 19.90 -4.07 16.05
CA ALA A 94 21.23 -4.19 16.66
C ALA A 94 21.21 -4.95 17.99
N GLU A 95 20.06 -5.12 18.63
CA GLU A 95 19.91 -5.72 19.97
C GLU A 95 19.28 -7.13 19.99
N ARG A 96 18.99 -7.75 18.83
CA ARG A 96 18.39 -9.08 18.78
C ARG A 96 19.38 -10.15 18.31
N PRO A 97 19.66 -11.19 19.11
CA PRO A 97 20.35 -12.37 18.61
C PRO A 97 19.48 -13.08 17.58
N ALA A 98 20.11 -13.58 16.52
CA ALA A 98 19.50 -14.27 15.40
C ALA A 98 18.58 -15.42 15.87
N ARG A 99 17.28 -15.22 15.82
CA ARG A 99 16.30 -16.31 15.91
C ARG A 99 16.02 -16.79 14.50
N THR A 100 16.27 -18.05 14.26
CA THR A 100 15.86 -18.80 13.07
C THR A 100 14.37 -18.58 12.79
N PRO A 101 13.96 -18.17 11.58
CA PRO A 101 12.54 -17.96 11.29
C PRO A 101 11.86 -19.32 11.21
N GLY A 102 11.03 -19.61 12.22
CA GLY A 102 10.02 -20.63 12.10
C GLY A 102 9.07 -20.24 10.96
N ARG A 103 8.85 -21.17 10.04
CA ARG A 103 7.89 -21.02 8.93
C ARG A 103 6.49 -20.77 9.48
N SER A 104 6.09 -19.50 9.56
CA SER A 104 4.69 -19.13 9.62
C SER A 104 4.18 -19.15 8.18
N ARG A 105 3.25 -20.06 7.90
CA ARG A 105 2.47 -20.02 6.66
C ARG A 105 1.57 -18.79 6.70
N ALA A 106 2.07 -17.66 6.21
CA ALA A 106 1.23 -16.58 5.75
C ALA A 106 0.65 -17.03 4.40
N ALA A 107 -0.62 -17.45 4.41
CA ALA A 107 -1.38 -17.66 3.19
C ALA A 107 -1.38 -16.35 2.40
N GLY A 108 -0.89 -16.36 1.15
CA GLY A 108 -1.13 -15.29 0.19
C GLY A 108 0.02 -14.38 -0.21
N THR A 109 1.28 -14.70 0.07
CA THR A 109 2.41 -13.99 -0.52
C THR A 109 2.95 -14.74 -1.74
N LEU A 110 2.92 -14.08 -2.90
CA LEU A 110 3.55 -14.57 -4.12
C LEU A 110 5.08 -14.71 -3.94
N PRO A 111 5.72 -15.72 -4.57
CA PRO A 111 7.17 -15.76 -4.69
C PRO A 111 7.69 -14.47 -5.32
N LEU A 112 8.68 -13.81 -4.70
CA LEU A 112 9.22 -12.50 -5.14
C LEU A 112 9.65 -12.44 -6.62
N GLY A 113 9.92 -13.57 -7.26
CA GLY A 113 10.26 -13.69 -8.68
C GLY A 113 9.06 -13.43 -9.59
N ASP A 114 7.91 -14.03 -9.29
CA ASP A 114 6.70 -13.98 -10.12
C ASP A 114 6.06 -12.59 -10.05
N VAL A 115 5.96 -11.98 -8.86
CA VAL A 115 5.48 -10.60 -8.68
C VAL A 115 6.25 -9.61 -9.56
N ARG A 116 7.58 -9.69 -9.57
CA ARG A 116 8.41 -8.79 -10.38
C ARG A 116 8.21 -8.99 -11.88
N GLN A 117 7.89 -10.20 -12.31
CA GLN A 117 7.61 -10.52 -13.70
C GLN A 117 6.26 -9.96 -14.13
N GLU A 118 5.21 -10.15 -13.32
CA GLU A 118 3.88 -9.62 -13.57
C GLU A 118 3.88 -8.08 -13.60
N CYS A 119 4.47 -7.42 -12.60
CA CYS A 119 4.61 -5.96 -12.58
C CYS A 119 5.34 -5.42 -13.81
N ARG A 120 6.45 -6.07 -14.24
CA ARG A 120 7.20 -5.66 -15.42
C ARG A 120 6.40 -5.88 -16.71
N GLY A 121 5.65 -6.97 -16.77
CA GLY A 121 4.79 -7.29 -17.90
C GLY A 121 3.68 -6.26 -18.06
N LEU A 122 2.98 -5.96 -16.95
CA LEU A 122 1.89 -4.99 -16.88
C LEU A 122 2.40 -3.57 -17.20
N ALA A 123 3.50 -3.14 -16.60
CA ALA A 123 4.09 -1.82 -16.85
C ALA A 123 4.52 -1.63 -18.30
N ARG A 124 5.11 -2.67 -18.94
CA ARG A 124 5.49 -2.62 -20.37
C ARG A 124 4.27 -2.52 -21.28
N ALA A 125 3.20 -3.25 -21.00
CA ALA A 125 1.96 -3.16 -21.76
C ALA A 125 1.35 -1.76 -21.62
N ALA A 126 1.29 -1.21 -20.40
CA ALA A 126 0.77 0.14 -20.14
C ALA A 126 1.58 1.22 -20.89
N VAL A 127 2.92 1.17 -20.85
CA VAL A 127 3.79 2.14 -21.57
C VAL A 127 3.60 2.09 -23.08
N ARG A 128 3.23 0.94 -23.65
CA ARG A 128 2.89 0.82 -25.08
C ARG A 128 1.45 1.19 -25.39
N LEU A 129 0.66 1.57 -24.39
CA LEU A 129 -0.79 1.81 -24.48
C LEU A 129 -1.55 0.57 -25.06
N ASP A 130 -1.02 -0.63 -24.80
CA ASP A 130 -1.61 -1.89 -25.23
C ASP A 130 -2.74 -2.30 -24.25
N SER A 131 -3.89 -1.63 -24.42
CA SER A 131 -5.06 -1.81 -23.56
C SER A 131 -5.50 -3.28 -23.45
N PRO A 132 -5.59 -4.07 -24.56
CA PRO A 132 -5.95 -5.47 -24.46
C PRO A 132 -4.95 -6.33 -23.66
N ALA A 133 -3.65 -6.02 -23.75
CA ALA A 133 -2.65 -6.73 -22.98
C ALA A 133 -2.68 -6.33 -21.49
N VAL A 134 -2.96 -5.06 -21.18
CA VAL A 134 -3.16 -4.59 -19.80
C VAL A 134 -4.37 -5.30 -19.17
N GLU A 135 -5.51 -5.32 -19.88
CA GLU A 135 -6.75 -5.97 -19.43
C GLU A 135 -6.54 -7.46 -19.12
N ARG A 136 -5.96 -8.23 -20.06
CA ARG A 136 -5.67 -9.66 -19.85
C ARG A 136 -4.80 -9.89 -18.63
N ARG A 137 -3.69 -9.13 -18.48
CA ARG A 137 -2.77 -9.30 -17.36
C ARG A 137 -3.40 -8.99 -16.00
N LEU A 138 -4.29 -8.02 -15.95
CA LEU A 138 -5.02 -7.69 -14.73
C LEU A 138 -6.03 -8.79 -14.39
N ALA A 139 -6.75 -9.31 -15.38
CA ALA A 139 -7.68 -10.43 -15.20
C ALA A 139 -6.92 -11.68 -14.72
N ASP A 140 -5.84 -12.08 -15.44
CA ASP A 140 -5.02 -13.24 -15.07
C ASP A 140 -4.50 -13.12 -13.63
N ALA A 141 -4.05 -11.91 -13.22
CA ALA A 141 -3.56 -11.70 -11.85
C ALA A 141 -4.66 -11.87 -10.80
N VAL A 142 -5.88 -11.37 -11.06
CA VAL A 142 -7.00 -11.53 -10.13
C VAL A 142 -7.48 -12.97 -10.10
N ASP A 143 -7.62 -13.62 -11.25
CA ASP A 143 -8.07 -15.01 -11.34
C ASP A 143 -7.09 -15.99 -10.67
N GLN A 144 -5.79 -15.71 -10.80
CA GLN A 144 -4.74 -16.59 -10.25
C GLN A 144 -4.50 -16.37 -8.76
N TYR A 145 -4.57 -15.13 -8.27
CA TYR A 145 -4.09 -14.75 -6.93
C TYR A 145 -5.18 -14.19 -6.02
N GLY A 146 -6.36 -13.91 -6.53
CA GLY A 146 -7.42 -13.18 -5.85
C GLY A 146 -7.17 -11.66 -5.82
N VAL A 147 -8.24 -10.91 -5.52
CA VAL A 147 -8.21 -9.43 -5.54
C VAL A 147 -7.17 -8.85 -4.59
N VAL A 148 -7.08 -9.36 -3.35
CA VAL A 148 -6.19 -8.79 -2.32
C VAL A 148 -4.72 -8.86 -2.75
N VAL A 149 -4.26 -10.03 -3.18
CA VAL A 149 -2.87 -10.24 -3.61
C VAL A 149 -2.59 -9.51 -4.92
N ALA A 150 -3.49 -9.60 -5.91
CA ALA A 150 -3.35 -8.87 -7.18
C ALA A 150 -3.25 -7.35 -6.95
N TRP A 151 -4.05 -6.80 -6.04
CA TRP A 151 -3.98 -5.39 -5.68
C TRP A 151 -2.64 -5.02 -5.02
N GLN A 152 -2.28 -5.70 -3.92
CA GLN A 152 -1.13 -5.34 -3.10
C GLN A 152 0.21 -5.60 -3.80
N GLU A 153 0.31 -6.71 -4.55
CA GLU A 153 1.57 -7.18 -5.08
C GLU A 153 1.79 -6.86 -6.57
N VAL A 154 0.71 -6.63 -7.33
CA VAL A 154 0.82 -6.37 -8.78
C VAL A 154 0.33 -4.96 -9.14
N MET A 155 -0.91 -4.60 -8.78
CA MET A 155 -1.52 -3.34 -9.24
C MET A 155 -0.85 -2.12 -8.59
N VAL A 156 -0.78 -2.07 -7.25
CA VAL A 156 -0.17 -0.94 -6.51
C VAL A 156 1.29 -0.72 -6.87
N PRO A 157 2.18 -1.74 -6.89
CA PRO A 157 3.56 -1.54 -7.30
C PRO A 157 3.70 -1.03 -8.73
N THR A 158 2.83 -1.49 -9.65
CA THR A 158 2.84 -1.03 -11.05
C THR A 158 2.36 0.41 -11.18
N LEU A 159 1.24 0.78 -10.52
CA LEU A 159 0.73 2.16 -10.47
C LEU A 159 1.80 3.11 -9.91
N HIS A 160 2.46 2.74 -8.82
CA HIS A 160 3.55 3.54 -8.24
C HIS A 160 4.77 3.64 -9.17
N ALA A 161 5.10 2.57 -9.91
CA ALA A 161 6.22 2.60 -10.86
C ALA A 161 5.94 3.55 -12.03
N VAL A 162 4.73 3.52 -12.57
CA VAL A 162 4.27 4.42 -13.64
C VAL A 162 4.22 5.87 -13.13
N GLY A 163 3.60 6.12 -11.96
CA GLY A 163 3.51 7.44 -11.35
C GLY A 163 4.88 8.07 -11.05
N ARG A 164 5.86 7.29 -10.56
CA ARG A 164 7.23 7.78 -10.36
C ARG A 164 7.92 8.14 -11.67
N LYS A 165 7.67 7.37 -12.74
CA LYS A 165 8.23 7.65 -14.06
C LYS A 165 7.64 8.95 -14.62
N TRP A 166 6.36 9.17 -14.46
CA TRP A 166 5.69 10.42 -14.81
C TRP A 166 6.27 11.60 -14.04
N ALA A 167 6.31 11.55 -12.70
CA ALA A 167 6.83 12.63 -11.86
C ALA A 167 8.28 13.04 -12.19
N SER A 168 9.09 12.14 -12.80
CA SER A 168 10.46 12.42 -13.22
C SER A 168 10.61 12.88 -14.66
N SER A 169 9.55 12.81 -15.48
CA SER A 169 9.60 13.03 -16.95
C SER A 169 8.72 14.20 -17.42
N GLY A 170 8.13 14.98 -16.49
CA GLY A 170 7.14 16.01 -16.80
C GLY A 170 5.82 15.40 -17.28
N ASP A 171 5.09 16.10 -18.16
CA ASP A 171 3.78 15.65 -18.66
C ASP A 171 3.82 14.40 -19.56
N ARG A 172 5.00 13.82 -19.77
CA ARG A 172 5.13 12.56 -20.48
C ARG A 172 4.60 11.43 -19.61
N TYR A 173 3.85 10.51 -20.21
CA TYR A 173 3.24 9.32 -19.58
C TYR A 173 1.97 9.59 -18.74
N VAL A 174 1.36 10.78 -18.81
CA VAL A 174 0.02 11.02 -18.21
C VAL A 174 -1.00 10.07 -18.83
N GLU A 175 -0.97 9.88 -20.14
CA GLU A 175 -1.82 8.93 -20.86
C GLU A 175 -1.66 7.49 -20.40
N VAL A 176 -0.43 7.10 -20.00
CA VAL A 176 -0.14 5.76 -19.46
C VAL A 176 -0.78 5.57 -18.10
N GLU A 177 -0.70 6.57 -17.22
CA GLU A 177 -1.34 6.56 -15.89
C GLU A 177 -2.85 6.48 -16.03
N HIS A 178 -3.44 7.30 -16.91
CA HIS A 178 -4.89 7.30 -17.16
C HIS A 178 -5.37 5.94 -17.68
N LEU A 179 -4.68 5.40 -18.70
CA LEU A 179 -5.00 4.08 -19.22
C LEU A 179 -4.93 3.01 -18.15
N LEU A 180 -3.82 2.97 -17.40
CA LEU A 180 -3.60 1.95 -16.37
C LEU A 180 -4.64 2.07 -15.25
N SER A 181 -4.90 3.28 -14.76
CA SER A 181 -5.89 3.53 -13.70
C SER A 181 -7.31 3.12 -14.14
N TRP A 182 -7.68 3.44 -15.38
CA TRP A 182 -8.94 3.01 -15.97
C TRP A 182 -9.07 1.49 -16.05
N GLN A 183 -8.02 0.81 -16.52
CA GLN A 183 -8.04 -0.65 -16.66
C GLN A 183 -8.04 -1.35 -15.29
N VAL A 184 -7.31 -0.83 -14.31
CA VAL A 184 -7.34 -1.34 -12.93
C VAL A 184 -8.74 -1.18 -12.34
N SER A 185 -9.37 0.01 -12.46
CA SER A 185 -10.76 0.23 -12.03
C SER A 185 -11.73 -0.75 -12.70
N THR A 186 -11.58 -0.95 -14.01
CA THR A 186 -12.42 -1.88 -14.78
C THR A 186 -12.26 -3.31 -14.28
N ALA A 187 -11.03 -3.78 -14.07
CA ALA A 187 -10.75 -5.13 -13.56
C ALA A 187 -11.38 -5.34 -12.19
N LEU A 188 -11.19 -4.41 -11.25
CA LEU A 188 -11.75 -4.48 -9.90
C LEU A 188 -13.29 -4.53 -9.91
N ARG A 189 -13.95 -3.72 -10.75
CA ARG A 189 -15.41 -3.70 -10.86
C ARG A 189 -16.00 -4.98 -11.45
N ARG A 190 -15.30 -5.64 -12.38
CA ARG A 190 -15.72 -6.92 -12.94
C ARG A 190 -15.73 -8.06 -11.91
N HIS A 191 -14.86 -7.99 -10.92
CA HIS A 191 -14.75 -9.00 -9.86
C HIS A 191 -15.62 -8.70 -8.62
N THR A 192 -16.55 -7.72 -8.71
CA THR A 192 -17.50 -7.43 -7.64
C THR A 192 -18.80 -8.21 -7.86
N PRO A 193 -19.09 -9.26 -7.08
CA PRO A 193 -20.33 -10.02 -7.21
C PRO A 193 -21.57 -9.17 -6.87
N VAL A 194 -22.67 -9.40 -7.58
CA VAL A 194 -23.90 -8.57 -7.47
C VAL A 194 -24.79 -9.01 -6.30
N SER A 195 -24.69 -10.25 -5.82
CA SER A 195 -25.53 -10.78 -4.74
C SER A 195 -24.82 -11.90 -4.02
N GLY A 196 -24.91 -11.94 -2.70
CA GLY A 196 -24.20 -12.90 -1.88
C GLY A 196 -25.03 -13.47 -0.74
N ARG A 197 -24.43 -14.39 0.00
CA ARG A 197 -24.98 -15.11 1.16
C ARG A 197 -25.53 -14.17 2.26
N HIS A 198 -25.07 -12.92 2.30
CA HIS A 198 -25.42 -11.92 3.30
C HIS A 198 -26.29 -10.78 2.74
N ALA A 199 -27.11 -11.04 1.72
CA ALA A 199 -27.90 -9.99 1.03
C ALA A 199 -28.78 -9.16 1.96
N ASP A 200 -29.31 -9.76 3.03
CA ASP A 200 -30.20 -9.10 4.02
C ASP A 200 -29.44 -8.50 5.21
N ALA A 201 -28.12 -8.68 5.29
CA ALA A 201 -27.31 -8.11 6.37
C ALA A 201 -27.07 -6.60 6.14
N PRO A 202 -26.88 -5.81 7.22
CA PRO A 202 -26.52 -4.41 7.09
C PRO A 202 -25.26 -4.22 6.25
N PRO A 203 -25.28 -3.35 5.21
CA PRO A 203 -24.16 -3.24 4.28
C PRO A 203 -22.94 -2.50 4.88
N VAL A 204 -21.79 -2.67 4.24
CA VAL A 204 -20.62 -1.80 4.41
C VAL A 204 -20.74 -0.65 3.40
N VAL A 205 -20.74 0.58 3.89
CA VAL A 205 -20.70 1.80 3.03
C VAL A 205 -19.24 2.16 2.77
N LEU A 206 -18.91 2.36 1.48
CA LEU A 206 -17.57 2.73 1.02
C LEU A 206 -17.65 4.10 0.34
N ALA A 207 -16.91 5.09 0.85
CA ALA A 207 -16.94 6.45 0.30
C ALA A 207 -15.57 7.13 0.41
N CYS A 208 -15.19 7.87 -0.62
CA CYS A 208 -14.18 8.91 -0.49
C CYS A 208 -14.77 10.13 0.21
N VAL A 209 -14.01 10.74 1.12
CA VAL A 209 -14.42 11.97 1.79
C VAL A 209 -14.56 13.12 0.78
N PRO A 210 -15.26 14.24 1.14
CA PRO A 210 -15.41 15.38 0.24
C PRO A 210 -14.06 15.86 -0.32
N GLY A 211 -13.99 16.06 -1.64
CA GLY A 211 -12.80 16.50 -2.35
C GLY A 211 -11.78 15.39 -2.67
N GLU A 212 -11.96 14.17 -2.18
CA GLU A 212 -11.06 13.05 -2.45
C GLU A 212 -11.45 12.32 -3.75
N GLN A 213 -10.53 12.29 -4.72
CA GLN A 213 -10.75 11.71 -6.05
C GLN A 213 -10.14 10.32 -6.25
N HIS A 214 -9.23 9.89 -5.36
CA HIS A 214 -8.51 8.62 -5.51
C HIS A 214 -9.38 7.43 -5.08
N THR A 215 -10.13 6.84 -6.01
CA THR A 215 -11.10 5.76 -5.73
C THR A 215 -10.52 4.36 -5.78
N LEU A 216 -9.42 4.13 -6.49
CA LEU A 216 -8.89 2.77 -6.71
C LEU A 216 -8.73 1.95 -5.43
N PRO A 217 -8.22 2.49 -4.31
CA PRO A 217 -8.08 1.70 -3.09
C PRO A 217 -9.42 1.24 -2.49
N ILE A 218 -10.48 2.06 -2.54
CA ILE A 218 -11.79 1.62 -2.07
C ILE A 218 -12.53 0.77 -3.11
N GLU A 219 -12.20 0.86 -4.39
CA GLU A 219 -12.67 -0.08 -5.41
C GLU A 219 -12.05 -1.47 -5.18
N ALA A 220 -10.75 -1.53 -4.82
CA ALA A 220 -10.09 -2.77 -4.43
C ALA A 220 -10.73 -3.39 -3.17
N LEU A 221 -11.02 -2.57 -2.16
CA LEU A 221 -11.73 -3.04 -0.97
C LEU A 221 -13.12 -3.54 -1.31
N ASN A 222 -13.86 -2.83 -2.17
CA ASN A 222 -15.19 -3.27 -2.62
C ASN A 222 -15.14 -4.62 -3.35
N ALA A 223 -14.15 -4.81 -4.23
CA ALA A 223 -13.96 -6.07 -4.93
C ALA A 223 -13.58 -7.22 -3.97
N ALA A 224 -12.67 -6.97 -3.02
CA ALA A 224 -12.25 -7.97 -2.02
C ALA A 224 -13.39 -8.38 -1.08
N LEU A 225 -14.22 -7.43 -0.63
CA LEU A 225 -15.43 -7.73 0.15
C LEU A 225 -16.46 -8.49 -0.70
N GLY A 226 -16.49 -8.21 -2.00
CA GLY A 226 -17.30 -8.94 -2.97
C GLY A 226 -16.91 -10.40 -3.12
N GLU A 227 -15.61 -10.74 -3.12
CA GLU A 227 -15.15 -12.15 -3.11
C GLU A 227 -15.68 -12.92 -1.89
N LEU A 228 -15.88 -12.23 -0.76
CA LEU A 228 -16.50 -12.80 0.45
C LEU A 228 -18.03 -12.73 0.45
N ALA A 229 -18.64 -12.29 -0.66
CA ALA A 229 -20.08 -12.10 -0.81
C ALA A 229 -20.70 -11.17 0.26
N LEU A 230 -19.94 -10.20 0.78
CA LEU A 230 -20.42 -9.24 1.76
C LEU A 230 -21.20 -8.09 1.07
N PRO A 231 -22.30 -7.61 1.67
CA PRO A 231 -23.09 -6.55 1.09
C PRO A 231 -22.37 -5.20 1.22
N THR A 232 -22.07 -4.58 0.10
CA THR A 232 -21.44 -3.27 0.04
C THR A 232 -22.33 -2.23 -0.61
N ARG A 233 -22.08 -0.95 -0.30
CA ARG A 233 -22.63 0.21 -1.00
C ARG A 233 -21.50 1.17 -1.31
N MET A 234 -21.04 1.14 -2.56
CA MET A 234 -19.92 1.94 -3.04
C MET A 234 -20.44 3.28 -3.59
N PHE A 235 -20.03 4.40 -2.98
CA PHE A 235 -20.42 5.74 -3.42
C PHE A 235 -19.34 6.46 -4.27
N GLY A 236 -18.09 5.99 -4.21
CA GLY A 236 -17.00 6.50 -5.05
C GLY A 236 -16.42 7.84 -4.56
N ALA A 237 -16.03 8.68 -5.53
CA ALA A 237 -15.24 9.88 -5.31
C ALA A 237 -16.05 11.03 -4.68
N ALA A 238 -15.35 11.85 -3.89
CA ALA A 238 -15.75 13.18 -3.44
C ALA A 238 -17.19 13.29 -2.90
N VAL A 239 -17.62 12.31 -2.10
CA VAL A 239 -19.00 12.25 -1.59
C VAL A 239 -19.27 13.42 -0.64
N PRO A 240 -20.28 14.29 -0.90
CA PRO A 240 -20.61 15.37 0.00
C PRO A 240 -21.02 14.90 1.39
N ALA A 241 -20.62 15.63 2.44
CA ALA A 241 -20.84 15.23 3.83
C ALA A 241 -22.32 15.01 4.15
N GLU A 242 -23.21 15.90 3.65
CA GLU A 242 -24.65 15.78 3.84
C GLU A 242 -25.22 14.54 3.14
N ALA A 243 -24.76 14.25 1.91
CA ALA A 243 -25.20 13.08 1.15
C ALA A 243 -24.77 11.79 1.86
N LEU A 244 -23.53 11.73 2.33
CA LEU A 244 -23.00 10.59 3.08
C LEU A 244 -23.80 10.35 4.37
N THR A 245 -24.00 11.39 5.18
CA THR A 245 -24.73 11.26 6.45
C THR A 245 -26.20 10.90 6.24
N ALA A 246 -26.84 11.42 5.19
CA ALA A 246 -28.19 11.03 4.80
C ALA A 246 -28.26 9.55 4.37
N ALA A 247 -27.29 9.09 3.58
CA ALA A 247 -27.21 7.70 3.17
C ALA A 247 -27.00 6.75 4.35
N VAL A 248 -26.10 7.09 5.29
CA VAL A 248 -25.87 6.29 6.51
C VAL A 248 -27.15 6.15 7.33
N ARG A 249 -27.93 7.22 7.52
CA ARG A 249 -29.22 7.15 8.25
C ARG A 249 -30.25 6.27 7.53
N ARG A 250 -30.29 6.29 6.20
CA ARG A 250 -31.23 5.49 5.39
C ARG A 250 -30.88 4.02 5.34
N LEU A 251 -29.58 3.70 5.26
CA LEU A 251 -29.09 2.33 5.07
C LEU A 251 -28.91 1.58 6.38
N GLY A 252 -28.62 2.27 7.48
CA GLY A 252 -28.26 1.62 8.74
C GLY A 252 -27.08 0.64 8.60
N PRO A 253 -25.90 1.06 8.07
CA PRO A 253 -24.84 0.16 7.69
C PRO A 253 -24.11 -0.44 8.90
N ALA A 254 -23.54 -1.66 8.76
CA ALA A 254 -22.67 -2.26 9.75
C ALA A 254 -21.40 -1.43 9.96
N ALA A 255 -20.83 -0.94 8.86
CA ALA A 255 -19.63 -0.10 8.87
C ALA A 255 -19.68 0.98 7.79
N VAL A 256 -18.93 2.08 8.04
CA VAL A 256 -18.70 3.14 7.06
C VAL A 256 -17.19 3.33 6.90
N VAL A 257 -16.69 3.08 5.71
CA VAL A 257 -15.28 3.30 5.34
C VAL A 257 -15.16 4.68 4.71
N LEU A 258 -14.31 5.52 5.31
CA LEU A 258 -13.99 6.87 4.86
C LEU A 258 -12.57 6.88 4.31
N TRP A 259 -12.44 6.95 2.99
CA TRP A 259 -11.14 7.02 2.33
C TRP A 259 -10.65 8.46 2.18
N ALA A 260 -9.41 8.71 2.59
CA ALA A 260 -8.67 9.94 2.34
C ALA A 260 -7.22 9.62 1.94
N GLN A 261 -6.81 9.99 0.74
CA GLN A 261 -5.44 9.85 0.25
C GLN A 261 -4.53 10.94 0.83
N ALA A 262 -5.05 12.17 0.93
CA ALA A 262 -4.30 13.32 1.39
C ALA A 262 -4.80 13.83 2.75
N ARG A 263 -3.91 14.40 3.57
CA ARG A 263 -4.30 15.06 4.83
C ARG A 263 -5.26 16.23 4.61
N SER A 264 -5.15 16.91 3.47
CA SER A 264 -6.02 18.03 3.11
C SER A 264 -7.48 17.62 2.86
N THR A 265 -7.75 16.37 2.49
CA THR A 265 -9.10 15.85 2.30
C THR A 265 -9.65 15.18 3.56
N ALA A 266 -8.78 14.66 4.44
CA ALA A 266 -9.21 14.03 5.69
C ALA A 266 -9.98 15.00 6.59
N SER A 267 -11.20 14.60 7.00
CA SER A 267 -12.09 15.43 7.81
C SER A 267 -12.47 14.73 9.13
N PRO A 268 -11.71 14.98 10.22
CA PRO A 268 -12.05 14.43 11.54
C PRO A 268 -13.45 14.84 12.05
N PRO A 269 -13.96 16.05 11.75
CA PRO A 269 -15.34 16.41 12.08
C PRO A 269 -16.37 15.49 11.39
N LEU A 270 -16.18 15.18 10.10
CA LEU A 270 -17.07 14.27 9.37
C LEU A 270 -17.00 12.85 9.96
N ALA A 271 -15.81 12.35 10.28
CA ALA A 271 -15.67 11.02 10.89
C ALA A 271 -16.45 10.93 12.22
N ARG A 272 -16.36 11.95 13.06
CA ARG A 272 -17.14 12.04 14.31
C ARG A 272 -18.65 12.13 14.04
N GLN A 273 -19.06 12.99 13.12
CA GLN A 273 -20.46 13.13 12.73
C GLN A 273 -21.06 11.80 12.25
N VAL A 274 -20.33 11.01 11.45
CA VAL A 274 -20.75 9.68 11.02
C VAL A 274 -20.82 8.70 12.19
N ALA A 275 -19.85 8.70 13.10
CA ALA A 275 -19.84 7.84 14.29
C ALA A 275 -21.00 8.14 15.26
N ASP A 276 -21.46 9.38 15.31
CA ASP A 276 -22.57 9.79 16.20
C ASP A 276 -23.96 9.47 15.62
N ILE A 277 -24.05 9.03 14.35
CA ILE A 277 -25.33 8.65 13.73
C ILE A 277 -25.87 7.38 14.41
N ARG A 278 -27.12 7.43 14.82
CA ARG A 278 -27.83 6.32 15.44
C ARG A 278 -29.16 6.06 14.74
N TRP A 279 -29.49 4.79 14.60
CA TRP A 279 -30.77 4.32 14.03
C TRP A 279 -31.33 3.15 14.84
N GLY A 280 -32.56 2.77 14.52
CA GLY A 280 -33.30 1.72 15.21
C GLY A 280 -34.29 2.24 16.26
N VAL A 281 -35.02 1.33 16.89
CA VAL A 281 -36.07 1.67 17.86
C VAL A 281 -35.46 2.13 19.19
N LYS A 282 -36.24 2.91 19.96
CA LYS A 282 -35.82 3.36 21.30
C LYS A 282 -35.54 2.14 22.19
N GLY A 283 -34.31 2.06 22.69
CA GLY A 283 -33.85 0.92 23.51
C GLY A 283 -32.93 -0.06 22.77
N ALA A 284 -32.95 -0.09 21.43
CA ALA A 284 -32.09 -0.94 20.60
C ALA A 284 -31.40 -0.15 19.48
N ARG A 285 -30.90 1.04 19.81
CA ARG A 285 -30.21 1.90 18.84
C ARG A 285 -28.86 1.30 18.44
N ARG A 286 -28.61 1.25 17.14
CA ARG A 286 -27.33 0.85 16.54
C ARG A 286 -26.58 2.07 16.02
N GLN A 287 -25.30 1.94 15.85
CA GLN A 287 -24.40 2.92 15.25
C GLN A 287 -23.40 2.21 14.32
N PRO A 288 -22.87 2.85 13.29
CA PRO A 288 -21.91 2.22 12.40
C PRO A 288 -20.52 2.11 13.05
N SER A 289 -19.79 1.07 12.72
CA SER A 289 -18.34 1.07 12.89
C SER A 289 -17.73 2.04 11.86
N VAL A 290 -16.95 3.02 12.31
CA VAL A 290 -16.27 3.95 11.40
C VAL A 290 -14.85 3.47 11.14
N VAL A 291 -14.50 3.28 9.87
CA VAL A 291 -13.19 2.85 9.41
C VAL A 291 -12.53 4.01 8.64
N LEU A 292 -11.40 4.48 9.15
CA LEU A 292 -10.61 5.53 8.52
C LEU A 292 -9.51 4.88 7.69
N ALA A 293 -9.67 4.85 6.39
CA ALA A 293 -8.77 4.20 5.46
C ALA A 293 -7.98 5.22 4.61
N GLY A 294 -6.72 4.93 4.39
CA GLY A 294 -5.81 5.74 3.59
C GLY A 294 -4.85 6.61 4.40
N PRO A 295 -3.75 7.05 3.76
CA PRO A 295 -2.66 7.77 4.41
C PRO A 295 -3.05 9.17 4.90
N GLY A 296 -4.11 9.77 4.34
CA GLY A 296 -4.60 11.09 4.76
C GLY A 296 -5.01 11.17 6.23
N TRP A 297 -5.35 10.06 6.83
CA TRP A 297 -5.72 10.00 8.24
C TRP A 297 -4.52 9.85 9.19
N SER A 298 -3.27 9.80 8.68
CA SER A 298 -2.08 9.68 9.52
C SER A 298 -1.99 10.80 10.54
N GLY A 299 -1.74 10.45 11.82
CA GLY A 299 -1.71 11.41 12.93
C GLY A 299 -3.08 11.91 13.41
N THR A 300 -4.19 11.47 12.79
CA THR A 300 -5.54 11.84 13.23
C THR A 300 -6.05 10.87 14.28
N SER A 301 -6.47 11.36 15.44
CA SER A 301 -7.17 10.58 16.45
C SER A 301 -8.68 10.81 16.34
N ALA A 302 -9.43 9.78 16.01
CA ALA A 302 -10.90 9.77 16.13
C ALA A 302 -11.29 8.65 17.11
N ARG A 303 -11.94 9.02 18.20
CA ARG A 303 -12.30 8.10 19.28
C ARG A 303 -13.21 6.99 18.73
N GLY A 304 -12.81 5.73 18.90
CA GLY A 304 -13.60 4.57 18.46
C GLY A 304 -13.53 4.25 16.97
N ALA A 305 -12.80 5.02 16.15
CA ALA A 305 -12.61 4.70 14.75
C ALA A 305 -11.49 3.66 14.56
N LEU A 306 -11.74 2.73 13.65
CA LEU A 306 -10.81 1.66 13.28
C LEU A 306 -9.90 2.15 12.14
N ARG A 307 -8.65 1.69 12.12
CA ARG A 307 -7.64 2.16 11.15
C ARG A 307 -6.82 1.01 10.61
N PRO A 308 -7.32 0.31 9.59
CA PRO A 308 -6.55 -0.73 8.91
C PRO A 308 -5.35 -0.10 8.17
N THR A 309 -4.25 -0.80 8.15
CA THR A 309 -2.99 -0.36 7.49
C THR A 309 -2.81 -0.97 6.11
N THR A 310 -3.44 -2.10 5.86
CA THR A 310 -3.41 -2.84 4.59
C THR A 310 -4.82 -3.15 4.10
N LEU A 311 -4.93 -3.58 2.84
CA LEU A 311 -6.20 -4.09 2.32
C LEU A 311 -6.63 -5.36 3.07
N THR A 312 -5.69 -6.25 3.39
CA THR A 312 -5.95 -7.46 4.19
C THR A 312 -6.55 -7.09 5.54
N ASP A 313 -5.91 -6.18 6.30
CA ASP A 313 -6.43 -5.73 7.61
C ASP A 313 -7.85 -5.18 7.50
N ALA A 314 -8.14 -4.43 6.42
CA ALA A 314 -9.46 -3.85 6.19
C ALA A 314 -10.51 -4.93 5.90
N VAL A 315 -10.16 -5.94 5.11
CA VAL A 315 -11.04 -7.08 4.80
C VAL A 315 -11.33 -7.88 6.05
N ASP A 316 -10.30 -8.26 6.83
CA ASP A 316 -10.45 -9.06 8.06
C ASP A 316 -11.32 -8.32 9.09
N LEU A 317 -11.10 -7.01 9.25
CA LEU A 317 -11.85 -6.18 10.18
C LEU A 317 -13.34 -6.05 9.79
N LEU A 318 -13.62 -5.97 8.48
CA LEU A 318 -14.97 -5.77 7.97
C LEU A 318 -15.75 -7.07 7.81
N SER A 319 -15.09 -8.23 7.65
CA SER A 319 -15.74 -9.55 7.55
C SER A 319 -16.11 -10.14 8.92
N ALA A 320 -15.32 -9.88 9.96
CA ALA A 320 -15.50 -10.46 11.29
C ALA A 320 -16.94 -10.35 11.86
N PRO A 321 -17.69 -9.23 11.74
CA PRO A 321 -19.06 -9.15 12.22
C PRO A 321 -20.04 -10.08 11.51
N TYR A 322 -19.79 -10.41 10.24
CA TYR A 322 -20.66 -11.27 9.43
C TYR A 322 -20.39 -12.76 9.70
N GLU A 323 -19.14 -13.12 10.00
CA GLU A 323 -18.77 -14.48 10.41
C GLU A 323 -19.38 -14.84 11.77
N ALA A 324 -19.34 -13.90 12.74
CA ALA A 324 -19.94 -14.08 14.06
C ALA A 324 -21.48 -14.23 14.02
N SER A 325 -22.14 -13.74 12.98
CA SER A 325 -23.59 -13.83 12.81
C SER A 325 -24.03 -15.10 12.09
N ALA A 326 -23.09 -15.86 11.52
CA ALA A 326 -23.35 -17.09 10.78
C ALA A 326 -23.23 -18.38 11.64
N THR A 327 -22.74 -18.21 12.89
CA THR A 327 -22.63 -19.25 13.93
C THR A 327 -23.81 -19.19 14.89
#